data_97cfd1329db5e0c274be6bc7f2a7366b
#
_entry.id   97cfd1329db5e0c274be6bc7f2a7366b
#
_cell.length_a   1.000
_cell.length_b   1.000
_cell.length_c   1.000
_cell.angle_alpha   90.00
_cell.angle_beta   90.00
_cell.angle_gamma   90.00
#
_symmetry.space_group_name_H-M   'P 1'
#
loop_
_entity.id
_entity.type
_entity.pdbx_description
1 polymer ?
#
loop_
_entity_poly.entity_id
_entity_poly.type
_entity_poly.pdbx_seq_one_letter_code
_entity_poly.pdbx_strand_id
1 'polypeptide(L)'
;NDYAVGQRHQLPLINVLTLDAKINENAPQKYQGLDRFEARKQIVADLESAQLLEKVQAHTLMVPRGDRTQTVIEPMLTDQWFVAMSKPSPDNRYQPGKSIAQAALHAVTSGDIKLVPENWTITYTQWLENIQDWCISRQLWWGHQIPAWYGDGGEIFVARTLEEVKAKTSAAGYHGNLKRDDDVLDTWFSSALVPFSSLGWPKHTKELEHFLPSSVLVTGFDIIFFWVARMVMMTCHFTGKVPFKTVYVH
;
A
#
# COMPACT_ATOMS: atom_id res chain seq x y z
N ASN A 1 14.46 -7.19 -5.75
CA ASN A 1 15.18 -7.29 -7.04
C ASN A 1 14.67 -8.46 -7.89
N ASP A 2 14.51 -9.67 -7.34
CA ASP A 2 14.12 -10.89 -8.07
C ASP A 2 12.75 -10.75 -8.75
N TYR A 3 11.77 -10.18 -8.05
CA TYR A 3 10.45 -9.90 -8.62
C TYR A 3 10.53 -8.99 -9.86
N ALA A 4 11.30 -7.88 -9.77
CA ALA A 4 11.47 -6.96 -10.89
C ALA A 4 12.20 -7.60 -12.08
N VAL A 5 13.16 -8.48 -11.82
CA VAL A 5 13.83 -9.29 -12.85
C VAL A 5 12.82 -10.27 -13.48
N GLY A 6 12.07 -10.99 -12.66
CA GLY A 6 11.03 -11.91 -13.11
C GLY A 6 10.00 -11.23 -14.03
N GLN A 7 9.53 -10.04 -13.65
CA GLN A 7 8.62 -9.23 -14.47
C GLN A 7 9.22 -8.86 -15.83
N ARG A 8 10.46 -8.34 -15.86
CA ARG A 8 11.13 -7.95 -17.11
C ARG A 8 11.36 -9.12 -18.06
N HIS A 9 11.61 -10.30 -17.52
CA HIS A 9 11.89 -11.51 -18.30
C HIS A 9 10.69 -12.44 -18.43
N GLN A 10 9.51 -12.03 -17.94
CA GLN A 10 8.28 -12.83 -18.00
C GLN A 10 8.44 -14.23 -17.39
N LEU A 11 9.21 -14.34 -16.32
CA LEU A 11 9.40 -15.60 -15.62
C LEU A 11 8.15 -15.97 -14.79
N PRO A 12 7.84 -17.27 -14.66
CA PRO A 12 6.74 -17.69 -13.82
C PRO A 12 7.00 -17.35 -12.35
N LEU A 13 5.96 -16.85 -11.66
CA LEU A 13 5.99 -16.58 -10.23
C LEU A 13 5.49 -17.82 -9.51
N ILE A 14 6.38 -18.55 -8.84
CA ILE A 14 6.05 -19.77 -8.12
C ILE A 14 6.19 -19.49 -6.62
N ASN A 15 5.06 -19.47 -5.92
CA ASN A 15 5.05 -19.40 -4.46
C ASN A 15 5.16 -20.81 -3.90
N VAL A 16 6.18 -21.07 -3.07
CA VAL A 16 6.45 -22.37 -2.45
C VAL A 16 6.20 -22.40 -0.96
N LEU A 17 5.70 -21.30 -0.37
CA LEU A 17 5.43 -21.18 1.06
C LEU A 17 3.95 -20.95 1.34
N THR A 18 3.48 -21.46 2.46
CA THR A 18 2.21 -21.10 3.09
C THR A 18 2.38 -19.83 3.93
N LEU A 19 1.26 -19.24 4.41
CA LEU A 19 1.29 -18.04 5.26
C LEU A 19 2.02 -18.27 6.60
N ASP A 20 2.08 -19.50 7.09
CA ASP A 20 2.83 -19.89 8.29
C ASP A 20 4.25 -20.39 7.96
N ALA A 21 4.74 -20.07 6.74
CA ALA A 21 6.08 -20.34 6.26
C ALA A 21 6.47 -21.83 6.24
N LYS A 22 5.51 -22.71 5.98
CA LYS A 22 5.75 -24.11 5.62
C LYS A 22 5.79 -24.27 4.11
N ILE A 23 6.39 -25.33 3.64
CA ILE A 23 6.44 -25.67 2.22
C ILE A 23 5.05 -26.09 1.74
N ASN A 24 4.56 -25.49 0.66
CA ASN A 24 3.24 -25.76 0.10
C ASN A 24 3.25 -26.83 -1.00
N GLU A 25 2.09 -27.03 -1.62
CA GLU A 25 1.83 -28.02 -2.68
C GLU A 25 2.56 -27.76 -4.00
N ASN A 26 3.09 -26.56 -4.24
CA ASN A 26 3.86 -26.25 -5.46
C ASN A 26 5.29 -26.81 -5.42
N ALA A 27 5.74 -27.25 -4.25
CA ALA A 27 7.04 -27.88 -4.09
C ALA A 27 6.95 -29.42 -4.21
N PRO A 28 8.07 -30.12 -4.43
CA PRO A 28 8.09 -31.58 -4.46
C PRO A 28 7.51 -32.19 -3.17
N GLN A 29 6.68 -33.23 -3.32
CA GLN A 29 5.89 -33.85 -2.25
C GLN A 29 6.70 -34.16 -1.00
N LYS A 30 7.94 -34.59 -1.12
CA LYS A 30 8.82 -34.94 0.01
C LYS A 30 9.15 -33.78 0.95
N TYR A 31 8.96 -32.54 0.51
CA TYR A 31 9.21 -31.34 1.31
C TYR A 31 7.93 -30.68 1.82
N GLN A 32 6.77 -31.02 1.25
CA GLN A 32 5.49 -30.39 1.62
C GLN A 32 5.16 -30.52 3.09
N GLY A 33 4.66 -29.45 3.69
CA GLY A 33 4.31 -29.39 5.11
C GLY A 33 5.48 -29.15 6.07
N LEU A 34 6.73 -29.26 5.60
CA LEU A 34 7.91 -28.98 6.43
C LEU A 34 8.03 -27.49 6.73
N ASP A 35 8.53 -27.15 7.93
CA ASP A 35 9.03 -25.81 8.22
C ASP A 35 10.15 -25.44 7.25
N ARG A 36 10.23 -24.18 6.83
CA ARG A 36 11.20 -23.69 5.85
C ARG A 36 12.67 -23.99 6.23
N PHE A 37 13.02 -23.98 7.50
CA PHE A 37 14.39 -24.25 7.94
C PHE A 37 14.70 -25.75 7.93
N GLU A 38 13.71 -26.59 8.26
CA GLU A 38 13.85 -28.05 8.16
C GLU A 38 13.90 -28.47 6.68
N ALA A 39 13.07 -27.89 5.83
CA ALA A 39 13.12 -28.12 4.38
C ALA A 39 14.49 -27.75 3.80
N ARG A 40 15.08 -26.62 4.21
CA ARG A 40 16.43 -26.21 3.79
C ARG A 40 17.48 -27.27 4.13
N LYS A 41 17.47 -27.79 5.37
CA LYS A 41 18.42 -28.85 5.77
C LYS A 41 18.26 -30.10 4.92
N GLN A 42 17.03 -30.53 4.69
CA GLN A 42 16.74 -31.71 3.91
C GLN A 42 17.12 -31.53 2.43
N ILE A 43 16.84 -30.38 1.85
CA ILE A 43 17.22 -30.05 0.45
C ILE A 43 18.74 -30.09 0.29
N VAL A 44 19.49 -29.52 1.23
CA VAL A 44 20.97 -29.53 1.18
C VAL A 44 21.49 -30.98 1.27
N ALA A 45 20.96 -31.79 2.18
CA ALA A 45 21.35 -33.20 2.31
C ALA A 45 20.99 -34.01 1.05
N ASP A 46 19.86 -33.78 0.45
CA ASP A 46 19.44 -34.44 -0.79
C ASP A 46 20.33 -34.06 -1.98
N LEU A 47 20.74 -32.79 -2.07
CA LEU A 47 21.69 -32.33 -3.10
C LEU A 47 23.07 -32.94 -2.92
N GLU A 48 23.53 -33.08 -1.68
CA GLU A 48 24.78 -33.76 -1.34
C GLU A 48 24.72 -35.23 -1.73
N SER A 49 23.64 -35.91 -1.37
CA SER A 49 23.44 -37.34 -1.72
C SER A 49 23.36 -37.57 -3.23
N ALA A 50 22.81 -36.60 -3.98
CA ALA A 50 22.75 -36.63 -5.41
C ALA A 50 24.05 -36.20 -6.12
N GLN A 51 25.08 -35.83 -5.36
CA GLN A 51 26.36 -35.28 -5.85
C GLN A 51 26.18 -33.98 -6.68
N LEU A 52 25.16 -33.20 -6.36
CA LEU A 52 24.84 -31.92 -7.01
C LEU A 52 25.24 -30.71 -6.14
N LEU A 53 25.68 -30.94 -4.90
CA LEU A 53 26.14 -29.89 -4.00
C LEU A 53 27.61 -29.57 -4.26
N GLU A 54 27.88 -28.38 -4.81
CA GLU A 54 29.26 -27.95 -5.07
C GLU A 54 29.97 -27.55 -3.78
N LYS A 55 29.34 -26.68 -2.97
CA LYS A 55 29.86 -26.24 -1.67
C LYS A 55 28.79 -25.56 -0.84
N VAL A 56 28.99 -25.55 0.48
CA VAL A 56 28.31 -24.67 1.43
C VAL A 56 29.30 -23.59 1.89
N GLN A 57 28.99 -22.32 1.62
CA GLN A 57 29.86 -21.21 2.00
C GLN A 57 29.20 -20.34 3.07
N ALA A 58 29.93 -20.06 4.14
CA ALA A 58 29.47 -19.10 5.15
C ALA A 58 29.32 -17.72 4.54
N HIS A 59 28.19 -17.07 4.79
CA HIS A 59 27.86 -15.74 4.29
C HIS A 59 27.18 -14.92 5.39
N THR A 60 27.60 -13.67 5.54
CA THR A 60 26.97 -12.72 6.46
C THR A 60 26.01 -11.84 5.70
N LEU A 61 24.75 -11.79 6.13
CA LEU A 61 23.72 -10.94 5.56
C LEU A 61 22.81 -10.36 6.65
N MET A 62 22.17 -9.26 6.35
CA MET A 62 21.13 -8.68 7.19
C MET A 62 19.83 -9.44 6.98
N VAL A 63 19.45 -10.27 7.95
CA VAL A 63 18.22 -11.06 7.90
C VAL A 63 17.05 -10.19 8.38
N PRO A 64 16.02 -9.92 7.55
CA PRO A 64 14.87 -9.15 7.98
C PRO A 64 14.08 -9.90 9.05
N ARG A 65 13.67 -9.16 10.09
CA ARG A 65 12.91 -9.70 11.22
C ARG A 65 11.76 -8.76 11.56
N GLY A 66 10.66 -9.34 12.03
CA GLY A 66 9.53 -8.57 12.54
C GLY A 66 9.90 -7.81 13.82
N ASP A 67 9.58 -6.52 13.89
CA ASP A 67 9.96 -5.66 15.02
C ASP A 67 9.47 -6.19 16.38
N ARG A 68 8.29 -6.76 16.42
CA ARG A 68 7.65 -7.21 17.66
C ARG A 68 7.99 -8.66 18.02
N THR A 69 8.01 -9.55 17.05
CA THR A 69 8.18 -10.99 17.29
C THR A 69 9.60 -11.46 17.09
N GLN A 70 10.46 -10.67 16.46
CA GLN A 70 11.81 -11.06 16.03
C GLN A 70 11.85 -12.28 15.11
N THR A 71 10.70 -12.69 14.58
CA THR A 71 10.59 -13.78 13.63
C THR A 71 11.20 -13.38 12.29
N VAL A 72 11.94 -14.28 11.67
CA VAL A 72 12.50 -14.07 10.33
C VAL A 72 11.36 -13.90 9.32
N ILE A 73 11.43 -12.82 8.54
CA ILE A 73 10.45 -12.51 7.50
C ILE A 73 10.91 -13.15 6.19
N GLU A 74 9.99 -13.89 5.56
CA GLU A 74 10.18 -14.40 4.20
C GLU A 74 9.43 -13.52 3.21
N PRO A 75 10.10 -13.00 2.15
CA PRO A 75 9.42 -12.31 1.08
C PRO A 75 8.42 -13.23 0.39
N MET A 76 7.18 -12.78 0.26
CA MET A 76 6.08 -13.57 -0.29
C MET A 76 5.16 -12.66 -1.10
N LEU A 77 4.67 -13.16 -2.24
CA LEU A 77 3.64 -12.48 -3.01
C LEU A 77 2.28 -12.78 -2.38
N THR A 78 1.57 -11.74 -2.01
CA THR A 78 0.20 -11.79 -1.50
C THR A 78 -0.64 -10.71 -2.16
N ASP A 79 -1.94 -10.95 -2.30
CA ASP A 79 -2.86 -9.92 -2.75
C ASP A 79 -2.98 -8.84 -1.69
N GLN A 80 -2.80 -7.58 -2.11
CA GLN A 80 -2.85 -6.41 -1.25
C GLN A 80 -3.62 -5.29 -1.96
N TRP A 81 -4.16 -4.37 -1.17
CA TRP A 81 -4.76 -3.15 -1.70
C TRP A 81 -3.70 -2.08 -1.93
N PHE A 82 -3.71 -1.51 -3.13
CA PHE A 82 -2.78 -0.46 -3.53
C PHE A 82 -3.53 0.78 -4.03
N VAL A 83 -2.97 1.94 -3.71
CA VAL A 83 -3.29 3.18 -4.43
C VAL A 83 -2.32 3.33 -5.59
N ALA A 84 -2.85 3.36 -6.82
CA ALA A 84 -2.06 3.54 -8.04
C ALA A 84 -1.58 4.98 -8.15
N MET A 85 -0.36 5.26 -7.67
CA MET A 85 0.15 6.61 -7.48
C MET A 85 0.53 7.30 -8.79
N SER A 86 1.04 6.55 -9.77
CA SER A 86 1.56 7.07 -11.03
C SER A 86 0.62 6.88 -12.22
N LYS A 87 -0.51 6.17 -12.06
CA LYS A 87 -1.48 5.98 -13.14
C LYS A 87 -2.34 7.25 -13.34
N PRO A 88 -2.53 7.71 -14.59
CA PRO A 88 -3.49 8.76 -14.89
C PRO A 88 -4.89 8.40 -14.41
N SER A 89 -5.59 9.35 -13.80
CA SER A 89 -6.96 9.17 -13.29
C SER A 89 -7.88 10.27 -13.79
N PRO A 90 -8.99 9.92 -14.46
CA PRO A 90 -10.01 10.89 -14.84
C PRO A 90 -10.69 11.51 -13.61
N ASP A 91 -10.69 10.79 -12.48
CA ASP A 91 -11.36 11.21 -11.23
C ASP A 91 -10.53 12.18 -10.40
N ASN A 92 -9.30 12.52 -10.83
CA ASN A 92 -8.49 13.52 -10.18
C ASN A 92 -9.12 14.90 -10.37
N ARG A 93 -9.72 15.44 -9.31
CA ARG A 93 -10.50 16.69 -9.35
C ARG A 93 -9.63 17.94 -9.48
N TYR A 94 -8.40 17.92 -8.98
CA TYR A 94 -7.46 19.02 -9.06
C TYR A 94 -6.83 19.14 -10.46
N GLN A 95 -6.42 18.01 -11.03
CA GLN A 95 -5.90 17.91 -12.40
C GLN A 95 -6.48 16.67 -13.11
N PRO A 96 -7.65 16.78 -13.75
CA PRO A 96 -8.26 15.68 -14.46
C PRO A 96 -7.32 15.07 -15.52
N GLY A 97 -7.23 13.75 -15.52
CA GLY A 97 -6.35 13.00 -16.44
C GLY A 97 -4.89 12.91 -16.00
N LYS A 98 -4.50 13.55 -14.90
CA LYS A 98 -3.17 13.36 -14.28
C LYS A 98 -3.22 12.33 -13.17
N SER A 99 -2.07 11.72 -12.87
CA SER A 99 -1.96 10.83 -11.72
C SER A 99 -2.04 11.60 -10.41
N ILE A 100 -2.31 10.88 -9.32
CA ILE A 100 -2.37 11.46 -7.97
C ILE A 100 -1.02 12.12 -7.62
N ALA A 101 0.10 11.45 -7.94
CA ALA A 101 1.43 11.97 -7.71
C ALA A 101 1.74 13.23 -8.57
N GLN A 102 1.35 13.21 -9.84
CA GLN A 102 1.54 14.38 -10.73
C GLN A 102 0.76 15.60 -10.24
N ALA A 103 -0.47 15.40 -9.75
CA ALA A 103 -1.27 16.49 -9.18
C ALA A 103 -0.64 17.07 -7.92
N ALA A 104 -0.11 16.21 -7.03
CA ALA A 104 0.59 16.65 -5.83
C ALA A 104 1.91 17.38 -6.14
N LEU A 105 2.65 16.90 -7.13
CA LEU A 105 3.85 17.56 -7.63
C LEU A 105 3.52 18.97 -8.18
N HIS A 106 2.48 19.06 -9.01
CA HIS A 106 2.02 20.33 -9.57
C HIS A 106 1.63 21.34 -8.49
N ALA A 107 0.94 20.91 -7.44
CA ALA A 107 0.49 21.80 -6.36
C ALA A 107 1.67 22.56 -5.68
N VAL A 108 2.86 21.97 -5.65
CA VAL A 108 4.06 22.62 -5.12
C VAL A 108 4.81 23.40 -6.21
N THR A 109 4.97 22.82 -7.40
CA THR A 109 5.71 23.48 -8.49
C THR A 109 4.99 24.68 -9.08
N SER A 110 3.65 24.72 -9.00
CA SER A 110 2.83 25.91 -9.37
C SER A 110 2.92 27.05 -8.33
N GLY A 111 3.33 26.74 -7.10
CA GLY A 111 3.32 27.67 -5.99
C GLY A 111 2.01 27.73 -5.20
N ASP A 112 1.04 26.85 -5.49
CA ASP A 112 -0.21 26.75 -4.70
C ASP A 112 0.07 26.30 -3.26
N ILE A 113 1.15 25.52 -3.06
CA ILE A 113 1.70 25.16 -1.77
C ILE A 113 3.17 25.59 -1.72
N LYS A 114 3.57 26.27 -0.64
CA LYS A 114 4.96 26.64 -0.37
C LYS A 114 5.51 25.85 0.79
N LEU A 115 6.69 25.24 0.62
CA LEU A 115 7.45 24.64 1.72
C LEU A 115 8.43 25.68 2.29
N VAL A 116 8.53 25.75 3.61
CA VAL A 116 9.42 26.65 4.34
C VAL A 116 10.17 25.84 5.38
N PRO A 117 11.50 25.78 5.36
CA PRO A 117 12.42 26.35 4.34
C PRO A 117 12.30 25.71 2.96
N GLU A 118 12.61 26.49 1.92
CA GLU A 118 12.38 26.12 0.51
C GLU A 118 13.20 24.90 0.05
N ASN A 119 14.30 24.59 0.70
CA ASN A 119 15.13 23.41 0.39
C ASN A 119 14.35 22.09 0.46
N TRP A 120 13.28 22.00 1.26
CA TRP A 120 12.43 20.82 1.35
C TRP A 120 11.60 20.57 0.07
N THR A 121 11.47 21.57 -0.79
CA THR A 121 10.81 21.40 -2.10
C THR A 121 11.55 20.38 -2.96
N ILE A 122 12.89 20.40 -2.98
CA ILE A 122 13.69 19.45 -3.74
C ILE A 122 13.44 18.02 -3.26
N THR A 123 13.47 17.81 -1.95
CA THR A 123 13.24 16.51 -1.33
C THR A 123 11.82 15.98 -1.62
N TYR A 124 10.81 16.84 -1.52
CA TYR A 124 9.43 16.53 -1.83
C TYR A 124 9.24 16.13 -3.30
N THR A 125 9.78 16.92 -4.23
CA THR A 125 9.63 16.66 -5.68
C THR A 125 10.32 15.38 -6.11
N GLN A 126 11.58 15.17 -5.68
CA GLN A 126 12.32 13.94 -5.99
C GLN A 126 11.60 12.66 -5.51
N TRP A 127 10.96 12.72 -4.37
CA TRP A 127 10.20 11.58 -3.86
C TRP A 127 8.97 11.29 -4.72
N LEU A 128 8.21 12.32 -5.11
CA LEU A 128 7.01 12.16 -5.94
C LEU A 128 7.33 11.71 -7.38
N GLU A 129 8.44 12.15 -7.93
CA GLU A 129 8.91 11.75 -9.27
C GLU A 129 9.27 10.26 -9.34
N ASN A 130 9.71 9.67 -8.21
CA ASN A 130 10.11 8.27 -8.11
C ASN A 130 9.13 7.43 -7.29
N ILE A 131 7.91 7.91 -7.08
CA ILE A 131 6.95 7.25 -6.21
C ILE A 131 6.51 5.90 -6.75
N GLN A 132 6.43 4.92 -5.85
CA GLN A 132 5.85 3.61 -6.13
C GLN A 132 4.39 3.55 -5.68
N ASP A 133 3.64 2.59 -6.21
CA ASP A 133 2.27 2.34 -5.77
C ASP A 133 2.25 2.09 -4.26
N TRP A 134 1.29 2.68 -3.57
CA TRP A 134 1.19 2.65 -2.12
C TRP A 134 0.31 1.52 -1.65
N CYS A 135 0.92 0.50 -1.04
CA CYS A 135 0.18 -0.55 -0.35
C CYS A 135 -0.51 0.04 0.89
N ILE A 136 -1.83 -0.06 0.93
CA ILE A 136 -2.68 0.50 2.00
C ILE A 136 -3.32 -0.56 2.90
N SER A 137 -3.18 -1.84 2.60
CA SER A 137 -3.67 -2.92 3.46
C SER A 137 -2.64 -3.34 4.49
N ARG A 138 -3.11 -3.67 5.69
CA ARG A 138 -2.29 -4.13 6.83
C ARG A 138 -2.97 -5.31 7.50
N GLN A 139 -2.20 -6.35 7.80
CA GLN A 139 -2.64 -7.56 8.50
C GLN A 139 -2.55 -7.34 10.01
N LEU A 140 -3.38 -6.44 10.53
CA LEU A 140 -3.43 -6.06 11.95
C LEU A 140 -4.81 -6.39 12.53
N TRP A 141 -4.86 -6.71 13.79
CA TRP A 141 -6.12 -7.00 14.51
C TRP A 141 -6.93 -5.74 14.84
N TRP A 142 -6.30 -4.58 14.79
CA TRP A 142 -6.92 -3.30 15.15
C TRP A 142 -6.67 -2.26 14.07
N GLY A 143 -7.74 -1.56 13.70
CA GLY A 143 -7.69 -0.48 12.71
C GLY A 143 -9.02 -0.30 11.98
N HIS A 144 -9.01 0.54 10.94
CA HIS A 144 -10.15 0.71 10.04
C HIS A 144 -10.17 -0.43 9.03
N GLN A 145 -11.08 -1.36 9.19
CA GLN A 145 -11.23 -2.51 8.29
C GLN A 145 -11.54 -2.05 6.87
N ILE A 146 -10.86 -2.64 5.90
CA ILE A 146 -11.06 -2.35 4.48
C ILE A 146 -12.51 -2.65 4.10
N PRO A 147 -13.23 -1.70 3.48
CA PRO A 147 -14.64 -1.85 3.15
C PRO A 147 -14.84 -2.65 1.85
N ALA A 148 -14.18 -3.79 1.73
CA ALA A 148 -14.25 -4.68 0.59
C ALA A 148 -14.84 -6.05 0.99
N TRP A 149 -15.53 -6.67 0.04
CA TRP A 149 -16.18 -7.97 0.19
C TRP A 149 -15.90 -8.80 -1.04
N TYR A 150 -15.57 -10.07 -0.84
CA TYR A 150 -15.20 -11.01 -1.89
C TYR A 150 -16.32 -12.03 -2.08
N GLY A 151 -16.70 -12.24 -3.33
CA GLY A 151 -17.57 -13.32 -3.75
C GLY A 151 -16.79 -14.63 -3.97
N ASP A 152 -17.51 -15.74 -4.06
CA ASP A 152 -16.93 -17.09 -4.23
C ASP A 152 -16.18 -17.24 -5.57
N GLY A 153 -16.50 -16.44 -6.58
CA GLY A 153 -15.87 -16.43 -7.90
C GLY A 153 -14.75 -15.38 -8.05
N GLY A 154 -14.37 -14.69 -6.96
CA GLY A 154 -13.37 -13.64 -6.98
C GLY A 154 -13.91 -12.23 -7.27
N GLU A 155 -15.23 -12.06 -7.31
CA GLU A 155 -15.88 -10.76 -7.43
C GLU A 155 -15.54 -9.88 -6.22
N ILE A 156 -15.33 -8.59 -6.47
CA ILE A 156 -15.00 -7.61 -5.43
C ILE A 156 -16.10 -6.55 -5.37
N PHE A 157 -16.67 -6.37 -4.18
CA PHE A 157 -17.67 -5.35 -3.90
C PHE A 157 -17.18 -4.43 -2.79
N VAL A 158 -17.18 -3.12 -3.05
CA VAL A 158 -16.80 -2.13 -2.04
C VAL A 158 -18.06 -1.59 -1.36
N ALA A 159 -18.17 -1.82 -0.05
CA ALA A 159 -19.30 -1.37 0.75
C ALA A 159 -18.91 -1.29 2.24
N ARG A 160 -19.47 -0.31 2.96
CA ARG A 160 -19.17 -0.09 4.38
C ARG A 160 -19.87 -1.10 5.28
N THR A 161 -21.08 -1.49 4.91
CA THR A 161 -21.93 -2.37 5.72
C THR A 161 -22.40 -3.58 4.93
N LEU A 162 -22.89 -4.60 5.66
CA LEU A 162 -23.46 -5.80 5.05
C LEU A 162 -24.71 -5.49 4.24
N GLU A 163 -25.52 -4.52 4.67
CA GLU A 163 -26.72 -4.08 3.96
C GLU A 163 -26.35 -3.42 2.62
N GLU A 164 -25.36 -2.52 2.63
CA GLU A 164 -24.86 -1.88 1.40
C GLU A 164 -24.32 -2.91 0.40
N VAL A 165 -23.54 -3.90 0.86
CA VAL A 165 -22.99 -4.91 -0.07
C VAL A 165 -24.09 -5.80 -0.62
N LYS A 166 -25.07 -6.23 0.19
CA LYS A 166 -26.22 -7.02 -0.29
C LYS A 166 -27.04 -6.28 -1.35
N ALA A 167 -27.25 -4.97 -1.18
CA ALA A 167 -27.92 -4.15 -2.19
C ALA A 167 -27.12 -4.11 -3.50
N LYS A 168 -25.78 -3.92 -3.42
CA LYS A 168 -24.90 -3.90 -4.60
C LYS A 168 -24.81 -5.24 -5.31
N THR A 169 -24.71 -6.34 -4.57
CA THR A 169 -24.65 -7.70 -5.14
C THR A 169 -25.97 -8.08 -5.80
N SER A 170 -27.10 -7.75 -5.18
CA SER A 170 -28.43 -7.97 -5.78
C SER A 170 -28.58 -7.18 -7.09
N ALA A 171 -28.14 -5.92 -7.13
CA ALA A 171 -28.17 -5.11 -8.35
C ALA A 171 -27.24 -5.66 -9.45
N ALA A 172 -26.15 -6.33 -9.07
CA ALA A 172 -25.23 -6.99 -9.99
C ALA A 172 -25.63 -8.43 -10.36
N GLY A 173 -26.76 -8.94 -9.84
CA GLY A 173 -27.20 -10.33 -10.06
C GLY A 173 -26.37 -11.39 -9.36
N TYR A 174 -25.58 -11.00 -8.35
CA TYR A 174 -24.76 -11.93 -7.56
C TYR A 174 -25.53 -12.42 -6.34
N HIS A 175 -25.56 -13.75 -6.15
CA HIS A 175 -26.30 -14.44 -5.07
C HIS A 175 -25.43 -15.41 -4.27
N GLY A 176 -24.10 -15.41 -4.47
CA GLY A 176 -23.15 -16.26 -3.75
C GLY A 176 -22.83 -15.75 -2.34
N ASN A 177 -21.92 -16.46 -1.66
CA ASN A 177 -21.43 -16.04 -0.35
C ASN A 177 -20.56 -14.79 -0.48
N LEU A 178 -20.49 -14.03 0.62
CA LEU A 178 -19.68 -12.83 0.71
C LEU A 178 -18.77 -12.94 1.93
N LYS A 179 -17.47 -12.81 1.71
CA LYS A 179 -16.47 -12.68 2.77
C LYS A 179 -15.96 -11.26 2.80
N ARG A 180 -16.00 -10.61 3.96
CA ARG A 180 -15.40 -9.30 4.16
C ARG A 180 -13.88 -9.42 4.22
N ASP A 181 -13.19 -8.41 3.73
CA ASP A 181 -11.74 -8.30 3.86
C ASP A 181 -11.33 -8.27 5.35
N ASP A 182 -10.35 -9.08 5.73
CA ASP A 182 -9.86 -9.19 7.10
C ASP A 182 -8.82 -8.10 7.43
N ASP A 183 -8.25 -7.45 6.41
CA ASP A 183 -7.22 -6.43 6.55
C ASP A 183 -7.79 -5.09 7.01
N VAL A 184 -6.91 -4.26 7.54
CA VAL A 184 -7.21 -2.88 7.91
C VAL A 184 -6.42 -1.90 7.05
N LEU A 185 -6.88 -0.66 6.98
CA LEU A 185 -6.19 0.41 6.26
C LEU A 185 -4.92 0.84 7.00
N ASP A 186 -3.90 1.17 6.25
CA ASP A 186 -2.72 1.88 6.73
C ASP A 186 -3.14 3.14 7.50
N THR A 187 -2.57 3.37 8.68
CA THR A 187 -2.82 4.55 9.50
C THR A 187 -2.62 5.86 8.70
N TRP A 188 -1.60 5.89 7.85
CA TRP A 188 -1.32 7.04 7.01
C TRP A 188 -2.38 7.31 5.94
N PHE A 189 -3.16 6.29 5.54
CA PHE A 189 -4.30 6.50 4.65
C PHE A 189 -5.38 7.34 5.34
N SER A 190 -5.78 6.98 6.55
CA SER A 190 -6.74 7.76 7.33
C SER A 190 -6.21 9.16 7.66
N SER A 191 -4.93 9.26 8.04
CA SER A 191 -4.27 10.54 8.35
C SER A 191 -4.20 11.47 7.15
N ALA A 192 -4.07 10.94 5.95
CA ALA A 192 -4.06 11.72 4.71
C ALA A 192 -5.40 12.39 4.39
N LEU A 193 -6.50 11.90 4.96
CA LEU A 193 -7.83 12.45 4.75
C LEU A 193 -8.19 13.61 5.69
N VAL A 194 -7.41 13.80 6.76
CA VAL A 194 -7.68 14.78 7.84
C VAL A 194 -8.02 16.19 7.33
N PRO A 195 -7.32 16.77 6.32
CA PRO A 195 -7.57 18.14 5.90
C PRO A 195 -9.02 18.43 5.45
N PHE A 196 -9.73 17.41 4.99
CA PHE A 196 -11.10 17.58 4.50
C PHE A 196 -12.13 16.72 5.25
N SER A 197 -11.74 15.53 5.73
CA SER A 197 -12.68 14.67 6.47
C SER A 197 -13.09 15.25 7.81
N SER A 198 -12.17 15.91 8.54
CA SER A 198 -12.45 16.60 9.81
C SER A 198 -13.38 17.81 9.62
N LEU A 199 -13.46 18.34 8.43
CA LEU A 199 -14.31 19.47 8.05
C LEU A 199 -15.67 19.03 7.48
N GLY A 200 -15.99 17.74 7.55
CA GLY A 200 -17.30 17.17 7.22
C GLY A 200 -17.48 16.65 5.80
N TRP A 201 -16.40 16.64 4.97
CA TRP A 201 -16.46 16.00 3.66
C TRP A 201 -16.96 14.54 3.78
N PRO A 202 -17.80 14.02 2.89
CA PRO A 202 -18.19 14.55 1.54
C PRO A 202 -19.37 15.53 1.55
N LYS A 203 -19.88 15.93 2.69
CA LYS A 203 -20.96 16.94 2.79
C LYS A 203 -20.38 18.33 2.50
N HIS A 204 -21.22 19.18 1.93
CA HIS A 204 -20.90 20.60 1.80
C HIS A 204 -21.19 21.29 3.14
N THR A 205 -20.13 21.60 3.89
CA THR A 205 -20.20 22.27 5.20
C THR A 205 -19.59 23.66 5.11
N LYS A 206 -20.00 24.57 5.99
CA LYS A 206 -19.39 25.90 6.11
C LYS A 206 -17.92 25.81 6.51
N GLU A 207 -17.58 24.82 7.36
CA GLU A 207 -16.22 24.57 7.80
C GLU A 207 -15.33 24.14 6.64
N LEU A 208 -15.80 23.25 5.77
CA LEU A 208 -15.07 22.81 4.56
C LEU A 208 -14.85 23.97 3.58
N GLU A 209 -15.85 24.81 3.40
CA GLU A 209 -15.75 25.98 2.52
C GLU A 209 -14.77 27.03 3.04
N HIS A 210 -14.78 27.28 4.36
CA HIS A 210 -14.00 28.33 5.00
C HIS A 210 -12.55 27.91 5.33
N PHE A 211 -12.33 26.67 5.77
CA PHE A 211 -11.03 26.22 6.30
C PHE A 211 -10.23 25.35 5.31
N LEU A 212 -10.75 24.99 4.14
CA LEU A 212 -10.01 24.31 3.09
C LEU A 212 -9.79 25.20 1.88
N PRO A 213 -8.53 25.57 1.56
CA PRO A 213 -7.28 25.19 2.19
C PRO A 213 -7.01 25.92 3.52
N SER A 214 -6.33 25.25 4.46
CA SER A 214 -5.81 25.91 5.64
C SER A 214 -4.64 26.83 5.30
N SER A 215 -4.35 27.81 6.16
CA SER A 215 -3.28 28.79 5.91
C SER A 215 -1.89 28.17 6.04
N VAL A 216 -1.66 27.35 7.07
CA VAL A 216 -0.35 26.77 7.37
C VAL A 216 -0.49 25.40 8.02
N LEU A 217 0.41 24.50 7.63
CA LEU A 217 0.71 23.26 8.34
C LEU A 217 2.10 23.37 8.93
N VAL A 218 2.25 23.06 10.22
CA VAL A 218 3.56 22.93 10.89
C VAL A 218 3.83 21.45 11.12
N THR A 219 5.01 20.98 10.74
CA THR A 219 5.38 19.56 10.79
C THR A 219 6.88 19.34 10.95
N GLY A 220 7.25 18.15 11.46
CA GLY A 220 8.62 17.66 11.40
C GLY A 220 9.00 17.20 9.99
N PHE A 221 10.29 17.24 9.68
CA PHE A 221 10.81 16.82 8.39
C PHE A 221 10.67 15.31 8.14
N ASP A 222 10.64 14.50 9.18
CA ASP A 222 10.60 13.05 9.15
C ASP A 222 9.27 12.49 8.59
N ILE A 223 8.19 13.28 8.63
CA ILE A 223 6.88 12.87 8.12
C ILE A 223 6.42 13.62 6.86
N ILE A 224 7.31 14.29 6.16
CA ILE A 224 7.00 14.96 4.88
C ILE A 224 6.39 13.95 3.89
N PHE A 225 6.96 12.75 3.75
CA PHE A 225 6.47 11.74 2.82
C PHE A 225 5.29 10.96 3.36
N PHE A 226 5.31 10.66 4.66
CA PHE A 226 4.29 9.82 5.27
C PHE A 226 2.97 10.57 5.48
N TRP A 227 3.04 11.88 5.72
CA TRP A 227 1.87 12.68 6.05
C TRP A 227 1.62 13.84 5.09
N VAL A 228 2.57 14.75 4.93
CA VAL A 228 2.37 15.97 4.12
C VAL A 228 2.03 15.63 2.67
N ALA A 229 2.90 14.88 2.00
CA ALA A 229 2.70 14.52 0.60
C ALA A 229 1.39 13.73 0.40
N ARG A 230 1.06 12.82 1.32
CA ARG A 230 -0.18 12.04 1.26
C ARG A 230 -1.42 12.89 1.49
N MET A 231 -1.39 13.87 2.39
CA MET A 231 -2.47 14.85 2.52
C MET A 231 -2.67 15.66 1.23
N VAL A 232 -1.58 16.13 0.61
CA VAL A 232 -1.66 16.85 -0.66
C VAL A 232 -2.29 15.97 -1.73
N MET A 233 -1.81 14.75 -1.91
CA MET A 233 -2.32 13.78 -2.89
C MET A 233 -3.82 13.53 -2.74
N MET A 234 -4.25 13.18 -1.53
CA MET A 234 -5.64 12.81 -1.27
C MET A 234 -6.58 14.03 -1.34
N THR A 235 -6.17 15.18 -0.79
CA THR A 235 -6.99 16.38 -0.84
C THR A 235 -7.18 16.88 -2.27
N CYS A 236 -6.10 16.95 -3.05
CA CYS A 236 -6.17 17.32 -4.47
C CYS A 236 -7.09 16.38 -5.24
N HIS A 237 -6.92 15.07 -5.06
CA HIS A 237 -7.71 14.06 -5.75
C HIS A 237 -9.21 14.16 -5.44
N PHE A 238 -9.58 14.19 -4.16
CA PHE A 238 -10.99 14.11 -3.75
C PHE A 238 -11.74 15.45 -3.75
N THR A 239 -11.05 16.56 -3.52
CA THR A 239 -11.71 17.86 -3.34
C THR A 239 -11.47 18.85 -4.48
N GLY A 240 -10.44 18.66 -5.27
CA GLY A 240 -10.00 19.62 -6.30
C GLY A 240 -9.30 20.86 -5.71
N LYS A 241 -8.95 20.83 -4.43
CA LYS A 241 -8.27 21.92 -3.72
C LYS A 241 -6.97 21.41 -3.12
N VAL A 242 -6.02 22.31 -2.84
CA VAL A 242 -4.85 22.00 -2.00
C VAL A 242 -5.27 21.95 -0.51
N PRO A 243 -4.61 21.15 0.34
CA PRO A 243 -4.99 21.04 1.75
C PRO A 243 -4.60 22.27 2.59
N PHE A 244 -3.49 22.92 2.25
CA PHE A 244 -2.92 24.07 2.95
C PHE A 244 -2.06 24.90 1.98
N LYS A 245 -1.84 26.17 2.30
CA LYS A 245 -1.07 27.10 1.46
C LYS A 245 0.43 27.06 1.76
N THR A 246 0.79 26.85 3.02
CA THR A 246 2.18 26.83 3.47
C THR A 246 2.43 25.60 4.34
N VAL A 247 3.56 24.95 4.14
CA VAL A 247 4.11 23.89 5.02
C VAL A 247 5.36 24.42 5.68
N TYR A 248 5.32 24.62 6.98
CA TYR A 248 6.48 25.02 7.77
C TYR A 248 7.11 23.76 8.39
N VAL A 249 8.34 23.47 7.99
CA VAL A 249 9.08 22.28 8.43
C VAL A 249 10.14 22.69 9.44
N HIS A 250 10.11 22.10 10.63
CA HIS A 250 11.04 22.40 11.74
C HIS A 250 12.01 21.25 12.02
#